data_e1bda14085132e6ec2fc8dd558240bfa
#
_entry.id   e1bda14085132e6ec2fc8dd558240bfa
#
_cell.length_a   1.000
_cell.length_b   1.000
_cell.length_c   1.000
_cell.angle_alpha   90.00
_cell.angle_beta   90.00
_cell.angle_gamma   90.00
#
_symmetry.space_group_name_H-M   'P 1'
#
loop_
_entity.id
_entity.type
_entity.pdbx_description
1 polymer ?
#
loop_
_entity_poly.entity_id
_entity_poly.type
_entity_poly.pdbx_seq_one_letter_code
_entity_poly.pdbx_strand_id
1 'polypeptide(L)'
;MKKCLVWLLAAALLLAGCGKKTASQAESLRQRYREMQAAHMEAEITCHLDTENRTFTVSCDWTPTGAGTTVTGPEDLAGLTASVSGEDLTVSYDGAALSAGSLRDVAPANCLPWLLRAMEEGYLVEAGQETLEGLDCLRLALDTTAPGGKVLCTVWLGGDGAPLYAEFSQDSRVVLTAR
;
A
#
# COMPACT_ATOMS: atom_id res chain seq x y z
N MET A 1 21.94 21.85 -39.70
CA MET A 1 22.38 21.37 -38.37
C MET A 1 21.77 22.16 -37.19
N LYS A 2 21.71 23.49 -37.21
CA LYS A 2 21.10 24.30 -36.12
C LYS A 2 19.60 24.04 -35.88
N LYS A 3 18.80 23.79 -36.94
CA LYS A 3 17.36 23.53 -36.82
C LYS A 3 17.01 22.20 -36.13
N CYS A 4 17.81 21.13 -36.35
CA CYS A 4 17.61 19.84 -35.69
C CYS A 4 17.94 19.90 -34.19
N LEU A 5 18.92 20.70 -33.77
CA LEU A 5 19.27 20.88 -32.37
C LEU A 5 18.17 21.57 -31.56
N VAL A 6 17.47 22.56 -32.17
CA VAL A 6 16.35 23.27 -31.54
C VAL A 6 15.15 22.32 -31.30
N TRP A 7 14.87 21.43 -32.27
CA TRP A 7 13.79 20.44 -32.13
C TRP A 7 14.10 19.37 -31.07
N LEU A 8 15.35 18.96 -30.95
CA LEU A 8 15.80 18.03 -29.89
C LEU A 8 15.71 18.66 -28.50
N LEU A 9 16.07 19.95 -28.36
CA LEU A 9 15.91 20.68 -27.09
C LEU A 9 14.44 20.90 -26.72
N ALA A 10 13.58 21.19 -27.69
CA ALA A 10 12.14 21.34 -27.46
C ALA A 10 11.48 20.01 -27.02
N ALA A 11 11.87 18.88 -27.64
CA ALA A 11 11.41 17.55 -27.24
C ALA A 11 11.87 17.15 -25.81
N ALA A 12 13.10 17.50 -25.44
CA ALA A 12 13.61 17.24 -24.08
C ALA A 12 12.88 18.06 -23.00
N LEU A 13 12.44 19.28 -23.31
CA LEU A 13 11.68 20.13 -22.39
C LEU A 13 10.24 19.61 -22.17
N LEU A 14 9.64 18.95 -23.16
CA LEU A 14 8.30 18.35 -23.02
C LEU A 14 8.30 17.11 -22.12
N LEU A 15 9.38 16.35 -22.11
CA LEU A 15 9.54 15.16 -21.24
C LEU A 15 9.76 15.53 -19.76
N ALA A 16 10.38 16.69 -19.48
CA ALA A 16 10.62 17.16 -18.10
C ALA A 16 9.36 17.70 -17.39
N GLY A 17 8.28 18.00 -18.11
CA GLY A 17 7.06 18.60 -17.57
C GLY A 17 6.12 17.58 -16.88
N CYS A 18 6.04 16.35 -17.36
CA CYS A 18 5.12 15.34 -16.82
C CYS A 18 5.51 14.85 -15.42
N GLY A 19 6.79 14.62 -15.16
CA GLY A 19 7.27 14.09 -13.86
C GLY A 19 7.01 15.04 -12.68
N LYS A 20 7.12 16.34 -12.86
CA LYS A 20 6.89 17.34 -11.80
C LYS A 20 5.42 17.41 -11.37
N LYS A 21 4.49 17.30 -12.32
CA LYS A 21 3.04 17.33 -12.05
C LYS A 21 2.61 16.09 -11.27
N THR A 22 3.09 14.91 -11.65
CA THR A 22 2.80 13.64 -10.99
C THR A 22 3.36 13.59 -9.56
N ALA A 23 4.61 14.06 -9.36
CA ALA A 23 5.21 14.15 -8.03
C ALA A 23 4.45 15.11 -7.12
N SER A 24 4.01 16.26 -7.61
CA SER A 24 3.18 17.20 -6.85
C SER A 24 1.81 16.62 -6.49
N GLN A 25 1.19 15.87 -7.42
CA GLN A 25 -0.08 15.18 -7.17
C GLN A 25 0.11 14.08 -6.11
N ALA A 26 1.17 13.29 -6.19
CA ALA A 26 1.52 12.28 -5.21
C ALA A 26 1.66 12.87 -3.81
N GLU A 27 2.40 13.98 -3.67
CA GLU A 27 2.61 14.60 -2.37
C GLU A 27 1.31 15.23 -1.81
N SER A 28 0.47 15.83 -2.66
CA SER A 28 -0.84 16.34 -2.23
C SER A 28 -1.75 15.22 -1.71
N LEU A 29 -1.75 14.05 -2.37
CA LEU A 29 -2.50 12.89 -1.90
C LEU A 29 -1.94 12.35 -0.59
N ARG A 30 -0.63 12.19 -0.47
CA ARG A 30 0.03 11.74 0.76
C ARG A 30 -0.25 12.68 1.93
N GLN A 31 -0.32 13.99 1.69
CA GLN A 31 -0.71 14.94 2.73
C GLN A 31 -2.13 14.66 3.25
N ARG A 32 -3.08 14.32 2.37
CA ARG A 32 -4.44 13.92 2.79
C ARG A 32 -4.42 12.66 3.66
N TYR A 33 -3.58 11.67 3.37
CA TYR A 33 -3.40 10.48 4.21
C TYR A 33 -2.83 10.82 5.58
N ARG A 34 -1.84 11.73 5.67
CA ARG A 34 -1.29 12.22 6.96
C ARG A 34 -2.32 12.96 7.81
N GLU A 35 -3.30 13.59 7.20
CA GLU A 35 -4.35 14.35 7.90
C GLU A 35 -5.60 13.50 8.19
N MET A 36 -5.63 12.26 7.72
CA MET A 36 -6.76 11.35 7.88
C MET A 36 -6.92 10.96 9.35
N GLN A 37 -8.15 11.00 9.86
CA GLN A 37 -8.46 10.69 11.25
C GLN A 37 -9.06 9.30 11.44
N ALA A 38 -9.64 8.72 10.40
CA ALA A 38 -10.15 7.37 10.38
C ALA A 38 -10.27 6.87 8.95
N ALA A 39 -10.18 5.55 8.77
CA ALA A 39 -10.50 4.86 7.54
C ALA A 39 -11.17 3.53 7.83
N HIS A 40 -12.12 3.16 6.98
CA HIS A 40 -12.66 1.83 6.90
C HIS A 40 -12.33 1.26 5.52
N MET A 41 -11.79 0.05 5.48
CA MET A 41 -11.35 -0.61 4.25
C MET A 41 -11.80 -2.06 4.25
N GLU A 42 -12.29 -2.51 3.11
CA GLU A 42 -12.51 -3.93 2.83
C GLU A 42 -11.63 -4.32 1.65
N ALA A 43 -10.99 -5.47 1.73
CA ALA A 43 -10.09 -5.92 0.68
C ALA A 43 -10.02 -7.45 0.58
N GLU A 44 -9.74 -7.91 -0.62
CA GLU A 44 -9.27 -9.24 -0.90
C GLU A 44 -7.74 -9.25 -0.89
N ILE A 45 -7.15 -10.02 0.00
CA ILE A 45 -5.70 -10.12 0.19
C ILE A 45 -5.22 -11.46 -0.33
N THR A 46 -4.32 -11.46 -1.30
CA THR A 46 -3.69 -12.69 -1.79
C THR A 46 -2.25 -12.76 -1.30
N CYS A 47 -1.90 -13.83 -0.57
CA CYS A 47 -0.55 -14.18 -0.21
C CYS A 47 0.09 -15.01 -1.32
N HIS A 48 1.25 -14.60 -1.79
CA HIS A 48 2.02 -15.31 -2.81
C HIS A 48 3.08 -16.20 -2.13
N LEU A 49 2.68 -17.43 -1.79
CA LEU A 49 3.57 -18.42 -1.18
C LEU A 49 4.28 -19.22 -2.27
N ASP A 50 5.39 -19.89 -1.89
CA ASP A 50 6.19 -20.66 -2.86
C ASP A 50 5.44 -21.80 -3.53
N THR A 51 4.48 -22.40 -2.83
CA THR A 51 3.75 -23.60 -3.29
C THR A 51 2.33 -23.33 -3.74
N GLU A 52 1.69 -22.31 -3.19
CA GLU A 52 0.30 -21.97 -3.47
C GLU A 52 0.00 -20.51 -3.11
N ASN A 53 -1.00 -19.93 -3.75
CA ASN A 53 -1.55 -18.65 -3.32
C ASN A 53 -2.69 -18.89 -2.34
N ARG A 54 -2.81 -18.05 -1.32
CA ARG A 54 -3.94 -18.04 -0.39
C ARG A 54 -4.59 -16.69 -0.39
N THR A 55 -5.91 -16.69 -0.50
CA THR A 55 -6.72 -15.48 -0.55
C THR A 55 -7.58 -15.35 0.70
N PHE A 56 -7.62 -14.15 1.25
CA PHE A 56 -8.38 -13.77 2.44
C PHE A 56 -9.24 -12.55 2.10
N THR A 57 -10.46 -12.50 2.62
CA THR A 57 -11.22 -11.25 2.68
C THR A 57 -11.09 -10.67 4.08
N VAL A 58 -10.83 -9.38 4.15
CA VAL A 58 -10.61 -8.67 5.41
C VAL A 58 -11.39 -7.35 5.45
N SER A 59 -11.77 -6.97 6.65
CA SER A 59 -12.31 -5.65 6.97
C SER A 59 -11.38 -5.00 7.98
N CYS A 60 -11.01 -3.75 7.77
CA CYS A 60 -10.07 -3.02 8.61
C CYS A 60 -10.63 -1.65 8.99
N ASP A 61 -10.68 -1.36 10.28
CA ASP A 61 -10.92 -0.04 10.84
C ASP A 61 -9.58 0.53 11.34
N TRP A 62 -9.24 1.71 10.86
CA TRP A 62 -7.98 2.38 11.17
C TRP A 62 -8.19 3.77 11.75
N THR A 63 -7.33 4.13 12.69
CA THR A 63 -7.17 5.48 13.24
C THR A 63 -5.66 5.78 13.42
N PRO A 64 -5.26 7.04 13.64
CA PRO A 64 -3.85 7.37 13.91
C PRO A 64 -3.25 6.67 15.15
N THR A 65 -4.10 6.18 16.06
CA THR A 65 -3.64 5.49 17.29
C THR A 65 -3.63 3.98 17.19
N GLY A 66 -4.20 3.40 16.13
CA GLY A 66 -4.22 1.95 15.94
C GLY A 66 -5.20 1.48 14.88
N ALA A 67 -5.18 0.19 14.63
CA ALA A 67 -6.07 -0.44 13.66
C ALA A 67 -6.59 -1.78 14.16
N GLY A 68 -7.82 -2.13 13.77
CA GLY A 68 -8.41 -3.44 13.95
C GLY A 68 -8.74 -4.07 12.60
N THR A 69 -8.21 -5.25 12.32
CA THR A 69 -8.50 -6.01 11.11
C THR A 69 -9.25 -7.28 11.49
N THR A 70 -10.33 -7.58 10.78
CA THR A 70 -11.09 -8.81 10.93
C THR A 70 -11.04 -9.60 9.62
N VAL A 71 -10.67 -10.87 9.68
CA VAL A 71 -10.77 -11.80 8.55
C VAL A 71 -12.24 -12.21 8.42
N THR A 72 -12.83 -11.95 7.26
CA THR A 72 -14.24 -12.27 6.95
C THR A 72 -14.36 -13.49 6.04
N GLY A 73 -13.28 -13.91 5.41
CA GLY A 73 -13.18 -15.11 4.58
C GLY A 73 -11.73 -15.58 4.44
N PRO A 74 -11.48 -16.85 4.18
CA PRO A 74 -12.44 -17.96 4.06
C PRO A 74 -13.12 -18.35 5.38
N GLU A 75 -14.17 -19.17 5.32
CA GLU A 75 -15.04 -19.48 6.46
C GLU A 75 -14.29 -20.10 7.66
N ASP A 76 -13.29 -20.93 7.41
CA ASP A 76 -12.45 -21.59 8.43
C ASP A 76 -11.55 -20.62 9.22
N LEU A 77 -11.35 -19.40 8.71
CA LEU A 77 -10.56 -18.35 9.34
C LEU A 77 -11.40 -17.11 9.69
N ALA A 78 -12.68 -17.12 9.34
CA ALA A 78 -13.57 -16.00 9.63
C ALA A 78 -13.67 -15.78 11.14
N GLY A 79 -13.60 -14.49 11.55
CA GLY A 79 -13.58 -14.11 12.96
C GLY A 79 -12.19 -14.00 13.57
N LEU A 80 -11.11 -14.39 12.86
CA LEU A 80 -9.76 -14.02 13.26
C LEU A 80 -9.62 -12.51 13.22
N THR A 81 -9.16 -11.92 14.32
CA THR A 81 -8.93 -10.48 14.42
C THR A 81 -7.47 -10.18 14.69
N ALA A 82 -7.00 -9.07 14.16
CA ALA A 82 -5.69 -8.52 14.47
C ALA A 82 -5.84 -7.07 14.90
N SER A 83 -5.19 -6.69 15.97
CA SER A 83 -5.12 -5.29 16.43
C SER A 83 -3.68 -4.80 16.40
N VAL A 84 -3.51 -3.61 15.85
CA VAL A 84 -2.25 -2.89 15.79
C VAL A 84 -2.34 -1.67 16.69
N SER A 85 -1.40 -1.49 17.60
CA SER A 85 -1.29 -0.31 18.46
C SER A 85 0.19 0.08 18.55
N GLY A 86 0.53 1.20 17.91
CA GLY A 86 1.93 1.57 17.71
C GLY A 86 2.66 0.52 16.87
N GLU A 87 3.65 -0.17 17.47
CA GLU A 87 4.39 -1.25 16.82
C GLU A 87 3.93 -2.66 17.24
N ASP A 88 2.99 -2.74 18.18
CA ASP A 88 2.51 -4.01 18.74
C ASP A 88 1.40 -4.59 17.86
N LEU A 89 1.52 -5.87 17.53
CA LEU A 89 0.52 -6.67 16.84
C LEU A 89 -0.01 -7.75 17.77
N THR A 90 -1.32 -7.76 17.99
CA THR A 90 -2.03 -8.81 18.71
C THR A 90 -3.00 -9.50 17.78
N VAL A 91 -2.94 -10.83 17.73
CA VAL A 91 -3.88 -11.64 16.95
C VAL A 91 -4.79 -12.40 17.90
N SER A 92 -6.08 -12.40 17.66
CA SER A 92 -7.07 -13.08 18.49
C SER A 92 -7.98 -13.95 17.62
N TYR A 93 -8.29 -15.14 18.14
CA TYR A 93 -9.22 -16.08 17.52
C TYR A 93 -9.93 -16.89 18.60
N ASP A 94 -11.24 -17.05 18.50
CA ASP A 94 -12.09 -17.83 19.42
C ASP A 94 -11.82 -17.53 20.91
N GLY A 95 -11.67 -16.25 21.26
CA GLY A 95 -11.43 -15.80 22.62
C GLY A 95 -9.97 -15.96 23.12
N ALA A 96 -9.10 -16.58 22.35
CA ALA A 96 -7.66 -16.63 22.62
C ALA A 96 -6.95 -15.46 21.94
N ALA A 97 -6.11 -14.75 22.69
CA ALA A 97 -5.28 -13.66 22.17
C ALA A 97 -3.80 -14.02 22.30
N LEU A 98 -3.07 -13.80 21.21
CA LEU A 98 -1.62 -14.03 21.14
C LEU A 98 -0.95 -12.70 20.74
N SER A 99 0.04 -12.29 21.53
CA SER A 99 0.94 -11.23 21.08
C SER A 99 1.79 -11.80 19.93
N ALA A 100 1.59 -11.23 18.73
CA ALA A 100 2.35 -11.62 17.54
C ALA A 100 3.68 -10.86 17.40
N GLY A 101 4.07 -10.14 18.46
CA GLY A 101 5.29 -9.33 18.49
C GLY A 101 5.10 -7.96 17.82
N SER A 102 6.16 -7.44 17.20
CA SER A 102 6.11 -6.18 16.49
C SER A 102 5.70 -6.39 15.03
N LEU A 103 5.19 -5.31 14.41
CA LEU A 103 4.94 -5.21 12.96
C LEU A 103 6.26 -5.33 12.17
N ARG A 104 6.85 -6.52 12.11
CA ARG A 104 8.12 -6.73 11.40
C ARG A 104 7.92 -7.17 9.97
N ASP A 105 6.89 -8.00 9.74
CA ASP A 105 6.61 -8.56 8.42
C ASP A 105 5.19 -8.20 7.99
N VAL A 106 5.02 -7.96 6.70
CA VAL A 106 3.69 -7.76 6.13
C VAL A 106 2.97 -9.10 6.06
N ALA A 107 1.79 -9.15 6.65
CA ALA A 107 0.91 -10.31 6.71
C ALA A 107 -0.52 -9.90 6.33
N PRO A 108 -1.42 -10.84 5.96
CA PRO A 108 -2.79 -10.49 5.61
C PRO A 108 -3.50 -9.64 6.67
N ALA A 109 -3.25 -9.94 7.93
CA ALA A 109 -3.90 -9.27 9.06
C ALA A 109 -3.42 -7.83 9.31
N ASN A 110 -2.26 -7.43 8.78
CA ASN A 110 -1.69 -6.10 9.00
C ASN A 110 -1.39 -5.31 7.72
N CYS A 111 -1.61 -5.89 6.53
CA CYS A 111 -1.22 -5.25 5.27
C CYS A 111 -1.97 -3.94 4.99
N LEU A 112 -3.25 -3.81 5.38
CA LEU A 112 -4.00 -2.57 5.21
C LEU A 112 -3.52 -1.45 6.14
N PRO A 113 -3.34 -1.66 7.46
CA PRO A 113 -2.64 -0.69 8.31
C PRO A 113 -1.24 -0.33 7.79
N TRP A 114 -0.51 -1.31 7.27
CA TRP A 114 0.81 -1.08 6.67
C TRP A 114 0.74 -0.20 5.42
N LEU A 115 -0.26 -0.41 4.55
CA LEU A 115 -0.50 0.45 3.38
C LEU A 115 -0.70 1.91 3.78
N LEU A 116 -1.56 2.16 4.78
CA LEU A 116 -1.80 3.52 5.27
C LEU A 116 -0.54 4.14 5.84
N ARG A 117 0.21 3.39 6.65
CA ARG A 117 1.51 3.85 7.17
C ARG A 117 2.51 4.14 6.04
N ALA A 118 2.55 3.31 4.99
CA ALA A 118 3.38 3.56 3.83
C ALA A 118 3.01 4.87 3.13
N MET A 119 1.71 5.15 2.99
CA MET A 119 1.21 6.41 2.41
C MET A 119 1.60 7.63 3.26
N GLU A 120 1.59 7.52 4.57
CA GLU A 120 1.95 8.61 5.50
C GLU A 120 3.46 8.87 5.53
N GLU A 121 4.24 7.84 5.86
CA GLU A 121 5.64 7.94 6.27
C GLU A 121 6.63 7.41 5.23
N GLY A 122 6.17 6.54 4.31
CA GLY A 122 7.03 5.85 3.34
C GLY A 122 7.83 6.83 2.48
N TYR A 123 9.05 6.46 2.12
CA TYR A 123 9.85 7.21 1.15
C TYR A 123 9.32 6.97 -0.26
N LEU A 124 8.92 8.04 -0.95
CA LEU A 124 8.44 7.96 -2.33
C LEU A 124 9.63 7.67 -3.28
N VAL A 125 9.66 6.45 -3.80
CA VAL A 125 10.68 5.99 -4.77
C VAL A 125 10.28 6.39 -6.18
N GLU A 126 9.00 6.21 -6.53
CA GLU A 126 8.49 6.46 -7.86
C GLU A 126 7.02 6.89 -7.81
N ALA A 127 6.63 7.77 -8.73
CA ALA A 127 5.25 8.14 -8.99
C ALA A 127 5.01 8.21 -10.50
N GLY A 128 3.93 7.60 -10.97
CA GLY A 128 3.57 7.54 -12.39
C GLY A 128 2.07 7.46 -12.59
N GLN A 129 1.62 7.82 -13.81
CA GLN A 129 0.26 7.53 -14.24
C GLN A 129 0.28 6.15 -14.92
N GLU A 130 -0.69 5.32 -14.59
CA GLU A 130 -0.83 3.98 -15.12
C GLU A 130 -2.30 3.62 -15.30
N THR A 131 -2.62 2.73 -16.21
CA THR A 131 -4.00 2.23 -16.38
C THR A 131 -4.08 0.85 -15.76
N LEU A 132 -4.94 0.70 -14.75
CA LEU A 132 -5.25 -0.56 -14.09
C LEU A 132 -6.67 -0.98 -14.48
N GLU A 133 -6.80 -2.10 -15.21
CA GLU A 133 -8.10 -2.64 -15.66
C GLU A 133 -9.00 -1.62 -16.38
N GLY A 134 -8.38 -0.71 -17.15
CA GLY A 134 -9.09 0.33 -17.89
C GLY A 134 -9.40 1.61 -17.09
N LEU A 135 -8.97 1.69 -15.83
CA LEU A 135 -9.07 2.87 -14.99
C LEU A 135 -7.72 3.60 -14.93
N ASP A 136 -7.75 4.91 -15.15
CA ASP A 136 -6.56 5.74 -15.00
C ASP A 136 -6.25 5.91 -13.50
N CYS A 137 -5.05 5.49 -13.11
CA CYS A 137 -4.59 5.46 -11.73
C CYS A 137 -3.30 6.26 -11.56
N LEU A 138 -3.11 6.81 -10.37
CA LEU A 138 -1.82 7.25 -9.90
C LEU A 138 -1.11 6.08 -9.19
N ARG A 139 -0.03 5.59 -9.79
CA ARG A 139 0.82 4.56 -9.17
C ARG A 139 1.90 5.21 -8.34
N LEU A 140 2.03 4.77 -7.08
CA LEU A 140 3.10 5.18 -6.17
C LEU A 140 3.88 3.96 -5.71
N ALA A 141 5.20 4.03 -5.73
CA ALA A 141 6.08 3.06 -5.09
C ALA A 141 6.72 3.70 -3.86
N LEU A 142 6.48 3.12 -2.70
CA LEU A 142 6.85 3.64 -1.39
C LEU A 142 7.77 2.64 -0.68
N ASP A 143 8.98 3.06 -0.34
CA ASP A 143 9.90 2.28 0.48
C ASP A 143 9.58 2.53 1.96
N THR A 144 9.26 1.47 2.69
CA THR A 144 9.03 1.50 4.13
C THR A 144 10.11 0.68 4.81
N THR A 145 10.89 1.34 5.66
CA THR A 145 11.89 0.65 6.47
C THR A 145 11.22 0.17 7.75
N ALA A 146 11.02 -1.12 7.87
CA ALA A 146 10.57 -1.76 9.11
C ALA A 146 11.77 -2.33 9.89
N PRO A 147 11.62 -2.58 11.19
CA PRO A 147 12.66 -3.27 11.98
C PRO A 147 13.04 -4.66 11.43
N GLY A 148 12.15 -5.31 10.65
CA GLY A 148 12.36 -6.62 10.02
C GLY A 148 12.94 -6.60 8.62
N GLY A 149 13.12 -5.41 7.99
CA GLY A 149 13.62 -5.29 6.63
C GLY A 149 12.91 -4.22 5.80
N LYS A 150 13.31 -4.12 4.55
CA LYS A 150 12.67 -3.21 3.60
C LYS A 150 11.43 -3.86 2.99
N VAL A 151 10.32 -3.16 3.04
CA VAL A 151 9.10 -3.49 2.32
C VAL A 151 8.83 -2.40 1.30
N LEU A 152 8.79 -2.76 0.02
CA LEU A 152 8.32 -1.88 -1.04
C LEU A 152 6.81 -2.05 -1.17
N CYS A 153 6.06 -0.98 -0.89
CA CYS A 153 4.63 -0.91 -1.11
C CYS A 153 4.37 -0.16 -2.41
N THR A 154 3.80 -0.84 -3.40
CA THR A 154 3.33 -0.19 -4.64
C THR A 154 1.81 -0.12 -4.58
N VAL A 155 1.24 1.08 -4.73
CA VAL A 155 -0.20 1.32 -4.66
C VAL A 155 -0.70 2.04 -5.90
N TRP A 156 -1.87 1.62 -6.39
CA TRP A 156 -2.60 2.27 -7.47
C TRP A 156 -3.82 2.97 -6.87
N LEU A 157 -3.84 4.28 -7.02
CA LEU A 157 -4.87 5.15 -6.46
C LEU A 157 -5.82 5.59 -7.55
N GLY A 158 -7.11 5.50 -7.30
CA GLY A 158 -8.15 6.01 -8.17
C GLY A 158 -8.17 7.55 -8.26
N GLY A 159 -9.04 8.08 -9.07
CA GLY A 159 -9.18 9.53 -9.29
C GLY A 159 -9.57 10.32 -8.03
N ASP A 160 -10.22 9.69 -7.07
CA ASP A 160 -10.56 10.22 -5.74
C ASP A 160 -9.42 10.07 -4.72
N GLY A 161 -8.38 9.32 -5.07
CA GLY A 161 -7.23 9.00 -4.24
C GLY A 161 -7.43 7.80 -3.33
N ALA A 162 -8.51 7.02 -3.49
CA ALA A 162 -8.68 5.76 -2.79
C ALA A 162 -7.76 4.67 -3.37
N PRO A 163 -7.20 3.77 -2.55
CA PRO A 163 -6.46 2.61 -3.04
C PRO A 163 -7.41 1.67 -3.79
N LEU A 164 -7.02 1.27 -4.99
CA LEU A 164 -7.73 0.26 -5.79
C LEU A 164 -6.98 -1.07 -5.78
N TYR A 165 -5.65 -1.01 -5.70
CA TYR A 165 -4.79 -2.17 -5.69
C TYR A 165 -3.47 -1.83 -4.99
N ALA A 166 -2.90 -2.78 -4.29
CA ALA A 166 -1.59 -2.63 -3.69
C ALA A 166 -0.78 -3.93 -3.78
N GLU A 167 0.52 -3.78 -3.95
CA GLU A 167 1.50 -4.86 -3.90
C GLU A 167 2.52 -4.59 -2.79
N PHE A 168 2.83 -5.62 -2.02
CA PHE A 168 3.87 -5.58 -1.01
C PHE A 168 5.00 -6.52 -1.43
N SER A 169 6.19 -5.98 -1.57
CA SER A 169 7.37 -6.72 -1.99
C SER A 169 8.43 -6.72 -0.89
N GLN A 170 8.97 -7.90 -0.62
CA GLN A 170 10.14 -8.11 0.23
C GLN A 170 11.21 -8.84 -0.61
N ASP A 171 12.48 -8.47 -0.44
CA ASP A 171 13.60 -9.05 -1.19
C ASP A 171 13.37 -9.11 -2.71
N SER A 172 12.77 -8.05 -3.28
CA SER A 172 12.42 -7.94 -4.70
C SER A 172 11.37 -8.94 -5.19
N ARG A 173 10.59 -9.53 -4.29
CA ARG A 173 9.51 -10.47 -4.59
C ARG A 173 8.20 -9.94 -4.03
N VAL A 174 7.13 -9.98 -4.82
CA VAL A 174 5.77 -9.69 -4.34
C VAL A 174 5.35 -10.81 -3.40
N VAL A 175 5.06 -10.47 -2.14
CA VAL A 175 4.63 -11.41 -1.11
C VAL A 175 3.13 -11.34 -0.83
N LEU A 176 2.54 -10.15 -1.00
CA LEU A 176 1.11 -9.90 -0.81
C LEU A 176 0.59 -8.94 -1.87
N THR A 177 -0.67 -9.14 -2.25
CA THR A 177 -1.47 -8.17 -3.01
C THR A 177 -2.78 -7.90 -2.28
N ALA A 178 -3.29 -6.66 -2.38
CA ALA A 178 -4.58 -6.23 -1.85
C ALA A 178 -5.41 -5.58 -2.95
N ARG A 179 -6.71 -5.90 -3.02
CA ARG A 179 -7.66 -5.37 -3.99
C ARG A 179 -9.01 -5.03 -3.36
#